data_859fc134dce49e433ad48a8022a9be4a
#
_entry.id   859fc134dce49e433ad48a8022a9be4a
#
_cell.length_a   1.000
_cell.length_b   1.000
_cell.length_c   1.000
_cell.angle_alpha   90.00
_cell.angle_beta   90.00
_cell.angle_gamma   90.00
#
_symmetry.space_group_name_H-M   'P 1'
#
loop_
_entity.id
_entity.type
_entity.pdbx_description
1 polymer ?
#
loop_
_entity_poly.entity_id
_entity_poly.type
_entity_poly.pdbx_seq_one_letter_code
_entity_poly.pdbx_strand_id
1 'polypeptide(L)'
;MKKIVLSIANLLGLKNTLVDFVINRRSKKLYGLFIKNGDLVFDVGANIGNRAKFFNDLGAKVVCIEPQEKCVNMLRERFRNNPAITIVPKGLSDKEGSITLYTSEESSVIATMSDKWKDEGRFTGNTNWNSSKVVEVTTLDILISKFGLPQFCKIDVEGFEKLVIAGLSKKIPVISFEFTMEFFDDAVTCIKLLQKNGKVKVNYSLGESMLFTNADFISAEECIEQIKDNKDKLLWGDIYVNYVD
;
A
#
# COMPACT_ATOMS: atom_id res chain seq x y z
N MET A 1 31.51 -11.62 5.13
CA MET A 1 30.42 -12.43 5.65
C MET A 1 29.11 -12.34 4.81
N LYS A 2 28.53 -11.17 4.51
CA LYS A 2 27.28 -11.07 3.70
C LYS A 2 27.34 -11.77 2.33
N LYS A 3 28.44 -11.62 1.58
CA LYS A 3 28.62 -12.26 0.25
C LYS A 3 28.69 -13.78 0.31
N ILE A 4 29.28 -14.35 1.37
CA ILE A 4 29.44 -15.79 1.54
C ILE A 4 28.08 -16.43 1.88
N VAL A 5 27.28 -15.81 2.76
CA VAL A 5 25.93 -16.29 3.12
C VAL A 5 24.99 -16.27 1.90
N LEU A 6 25.06 -15.22 1.07
CA LEU A 6 24.29 -15.14 -0.18
C LEU A 6 24.72 -16.20 -1.21
N SER A 7 26.03 -16.54 -1.26
CA SER A 7 26.55 -17.57 -2.17
C SER A 7 26.09 -18.98 -1.75
N ILE A 8 26.10 -19.28 -0.45
CA ILE A 8 25.63 -20.57 0.10
C ILE A 8 24.10 -20.71 -0.06
N ALA A 9 23.33 -19.62 0.17
CA ALA A 9 21.89 -19.63 -0.02
C ALA A 9 21.47 -19.84 -1.48
N ASN A 10 22.24 -19.30 -2.44
CA ASN A 10 22.04 -19.58 -3.88
C ASN A 10 22.31 -21.05 -4.23
N LEU A 11 23.35 -21.67 -3.63
CA LEU A 11 23.74 -23.05 -3.91
C LEU A 11 22.70 -24.07 -3.42
N LEU A 12 21.94 -23.73 -2.36
CA LEU A 12 20.97 -24.60 -1.70
C LEU A 12 19.50 -24.32 -2.10
N GLY A 13 19.25 -23.41 -3.03
CA GLY A 13 17.87 -22.98 -3.38
C GLY A 13 17.15 -22.22 -2.24
N LEU A 14 17.86 -21.85 -1.17
CA LEU A 14 17.31 -21.22 0.04
C LEU A 14 17.27 -19.69 -0.03
N LYS A 15 17.68 -19.10 -1.14
CA LYS A 15 17.78 -17.62 -1.27
C LYS A 15 16.44 -16.94 -1.06
N ASN A 16 15.40 -17.45 -1.66
CA ASN A 16 14.06 -16.87 -1.53
C ASN A 16 13.55 -17.01 -0.09
N THR A 17 13.75 -18.16 0.55
CA THR A 17 13.31 -18.45 1.92
C THR A 17 13.98 -17.54 2.97
N LEU A 18 15.29 -17.25 2.82
CA LEU A 18 16.02 -16.35 3.73
C LEU A 18 15.63 -14.89 3.52
N VAL A 19 15.45 -14.47 2.27
CA VAL A 19 14.98 -13.10 1.94
C VAL A 19 13.58 -12.91 2.49
N ASP A 20 12.67 -13.85 2.26
CA ASP A 20 11.30 -13.83 2.78
C ASP A 20 11.26 -13.80 4.31
N PHE A 21 12.12 -14.58 4.98
CA PHE A 21 12.23 -14.55 6.44
C PHE A 21 12.65 -13.17 6.97
N VAL A 22 13.64 -12.54 6.33
CA VAL A 22 14.12 -11.20 6.72
C VAL A 22 13.05 -10.16 6.48
N ILE A 23 12.40 -10.17 5.32
CA ILE A 23 11.30 -9.25 4.97
C ILE A 23 10.14 -9.43 5.95
N ASN A 24 9.72 -10.66 6.22
CA ASN A 24 8.65 -10.97 7.17
C ASN A 24 8.95 -10.44 8.57
N ARG A 25 10.20 -10.64 9.07
CA ARG A 25 10.61 -10.11 10.37
C ARG A 25 10.61 -8.59 10.41
N ARG A 26 11.10 -7.94 9.36
CA ARG A 26 11.13 -6.48 9.24
C ARG A 26 9.71 -5.91 9.14
N SER A 27 8.85 -6.52 8.32
CA SER A 27 7.44 -6.12 8.19
C SER A 27 6.72 -6.17 9.54
N LYS A 28 6.85 -7.27 10.28
CA LYS A 28 6.28 -7.38 11.63
C LYS A 28 6.81 -6.31 12.59
N LYS A 29 8.12 -6.01 12.52
CA LYS A 29 8.72 -4.96 13.35
C LYS A 29 8.19 -3.57 12.97
N LEU A 30 8.15 -3.25 11.67
CA LEU A 30 7.73 -1.94 11.19
C LEU A 30 6.24 -1.70 11.46
N TYR A 31 5.37 -2.63 11.05
CA TYR A 31 3.92 -2.48 11.27
C TYR A 31 3.55 -2.57 12.76
N GLY A 32 4.30 -3.32 13.56
CA GLY A 32 4.13 -3.39 15.02
C GLY A 32 4.42 -2.07 15.77
N LEU A 33 5.01 -1.07 15.09
CA LEU A 33 5.11 0.29 15.63
C LEU A 33 3.75 0.99 15.68
N PHE A 34 2.83 0.61 14.79
CA PHE A 34 1.55 1.28 14.58
C PHE A 34 0.35 0.42 14.95
N ILE A 35 0.46 -0.90 14.81
CA ILE A 35 -0.64 -1.86 14.92
C ILE A 35 -0.47 -2.68 16.19
N LYS A 36 -1.53 -2.71 17.02
CA LYS A 36 -1.63 -3.53 18.22
C LYS A 36 -2.75 -4.56 18.08
N ASN A 37 -2.75 -5.54 18.97
CA ASN A 37 -3.82 -6.53 19.02
C ASN A 37 -5.19 -5.88 19.23
N GLY A 38 -6.14 -6.23 18.38
CA GLY A 38 -7.51 -5.71 18.38
C GLY A 38 -7.73 -4.46 17.54
N ASP A 39 -6.68 -3.80 17.06
CA ASP A 39 -6.80 -2.63 16.19
C ASP A 39 -7.51 -2.96 14.88
N LEU A 40 -8.23 -1.98 14.33
CA LEU A 40 -8.78 -2.02 12.99
C LEU A 40 -7.75 -1.49 12.00
N VAL A 41 -7.55 -2.22 10.91
CA VAL A 41 -6.62 -1.84 9.83
C VAL A 41 -7.35 -1.91 8.49
N PHE A 42 -7.12 -0.93 7.62
CA PHE A 42 -7.55 -0.98 6.23
C PHE A 42 -6.35 -1.31 5.33
N ASP A 43 -6.52 -2.33 4.47
CA ASP A 43 -5.56 -2.76 3.45
C ASP A 43 -6.19 -2.47 2.08
N VAL A 44 -5.85 -1.31 1.50
CA VAL A 44 -6.41 -0.81 0.24
C VAL A 44 -5.50 -1.19 -0.90
N GLY A 45 -6.04 -1.94 -1.87
CA GLY A 45 -5.26 -2.66 -2.87
C GLY A 45 -4.72 -3.95 -2.27
N ALA A 46 -5.55 -4.68 -1.50
CA ALA A 46 -5.11 -5.85 -0.73
C ALA A 46 -4.53 -6.99 -1.60
N ASN A 47 -4.80 -6.98 -2.90
CA ASN A 47 -4.35 -7.99 -3.86
C ASN A 47 -4.63 -9.41 -3.32
N ILE A 48 -3.64 -10.28 -3.23
CA ILE A 48 -3.77 -11.65 -2.69
C ILE A 48 -3.62 -11.74 -1.17
N GLY A 49 -3.57 -10.59 -0.46
CA GLY A 49 -3.59 -10.50 0.99
C GLY A 49 -2.24 -10.72 1.69
N ASN A 50 -1.12 -10.38 1.04
CA ASN A 50 0.20 -10.52 1.66
C ASN A 50 0.36 -9.56 2.83
N ARG A 51 -0.04 -8.29 2.69
CA ARG A 51 0.00 -7.29 3.77
C ARG A 51 -1.07 -7.59 4.83
N ALA A 52 -2.29 -7.93 4.40
CA ALA A 52 -3.37 -8.33 5.31
C ALA A 52 -2.95 -9.45 6.27
N LYS A 53 -2.18 -10.43 5.79
CA LYS A 53 -1.63 -11.48 6.64
C LYS A 53 -0.72 -10.92 7.74
N PHE A 54 0.18 -9.99 7.43
CA PHE A 54 1.06 -9.38 8.44
C PHE A 54 0.27 -8.61 9.48
N PHE A 55 -0.72 -7.83 9.06
CA PHE A 55 -1.59 -7.08 9.98
C PHE A 55 -2.36 -8.02 10.89
N ASN A 56 -2.92 -9.09 10.33
CA ASN A 56 -3.64 -10.09 11.12
C ASN A 56 -2.71 -10.89 12.06
N ASP A 57 -1.48 -11.20 11.64
CA ASP A 57 -0.47 -11.83 12.50
C ASP A 57 -0.08 -10.96 13.71
N LEU A 58 -0.30 -9.64 13.64
CA LEU A 58 -0.15 -8.71 14.76
C LEU A 58 -1.42 -8.63 15.64
N GLY A 59 -2.47 -9.37 15.28
CA GLY A 59 -3.74 -9.42 15.99
C GLY A 59 -4.78 -8.38 15.56
N ALA A 60 -4.53 -7.69 14.44
CA ALA A 60 -5.49 -6.71 13.91
C ALA A 60 -6.72 -7.37 13.29
N LYS A 61 -7.84 -6.64 13.33
CA LYS A 61 -8.98 -6.85 12.44
C LYS A 61 -8.70 -6.10 11.15
N VAL A 62 -8.76 -6.79 10.00
CA VAL A 62 -8.37 -6.20 8.72
C VAL A 62 -9.54 -6.12 7.77
N VAL A 63 -9.78 -4.95 7.21
CA VAL A 63 -10.66 -4.76 6.06
C VAL A 63 -9.77 -4.71 4.82
N CYS A 64 -9.87 -5.75 3.98
CA CYS A 64 -9.19 -5.87 2.71
C CYS A 64 -10.07 -5.27 1.62
N ILE A 65 -9.61 -4.22 0.95
CA ILE A 65 -10.32 -3.56 -0.14
C ILE A 65 -9.62 -3.89 -1.45
N GLU A 66 -10.31 -4.57 -2.36
CA GLU A 66 -9.73 -5.08 -3.60
C GLU A 66 -10.80 -5.18 -4.69
N PRO A 67 -10.66 -4.49 -5.85
CA PRO A 67 -11.64 -4.52 -6.91
C PRO A 67 -11.52 -5.72 -7.86
N GLN A 68 -10.34 -6.35 -7.96
CA GLN A 68 -10.11 -7.46 -8.89
C GLN A 68 -10.80 -8.73 -8.41
N GLU A 69 -11.78 -9.23 -9.16
CA GLU A 69 -12.51 -10.45 -8.82
C GLU A 69 -11.60 -11.66 -8.56
N LYS A 70 -10.54 -11.82 -9.37
CA LYS A 70 -9.57 -12.90 -9.19
C LYS A 70 -8.88 -12.80 -7.84
N CYS A 71 -8.40 -11.62 -7.45
CA CYS A 71 -7.76 -11.37 -6.16
C CYS A 71 -8.75 -11.53 -5.01
N VAL A 72 -9.98 -11.03 -5.16
CA VAL A 72 -11.08 -11.22 -4.19
C VAL A 72 -11.35 -12.69 -3.91
N ASN A 73 -11.38 -13.54 -4.95
CA ASN A 73 -11.59 -14.98 -4.80
C ASN A 73 -10.40 -15.63 -4.06
N MET A 74 -9.17 -15.20 -4.36
CA MET A 74 -7.97 -15.67 -3.64
C MET A 74 -7.97 -15.23 -2.17
N LEU A 75 -8.38 -13.99 -1.88
CA LEU A 75 -8.55 -13.49 -0.52
C LEU A 75 -9.59 -14.32 0.26
N ARG A 76 -10.76 -14.61 -0.36
CA ARG A 76 -11.81 -15.43 0.24
C ARG A 76 -11.33 -16.84 0.56
N GLU A 77 -10.58 -17.45 -0.34
CA GLU A 77 -10.00 -18.78 -0.12
C GLU A 77 -8.95 -18.74 1.00
N ARG A 78 -8.01 -17.80 0.92
CA ARG A 78 -6.90 -17.66 1.87
C ARG A 78 -7.37 -17.42 3.30
N PHE A 79 -8.42 -16.62 3.47
CA PHE A 79 -8.93 -16.19 4.79
C PHE A 79 -10.31 -16.76 5.13
N ARG A 80 -10.73 -17.83 4.47
CA ARG A 80 -12.09 -18.43 4.54
C ARG A 80 -12.64 -18.60 5.94
N ASN A 81 -11.80 -18.99 6.89
CA ASN A 81 -12.20 -19.27 8.28
C ASN A 81 -11.66 -18.24 9.27
N ASN A 82 -11.29 -17.06 8.79
CA ASN A 82 -10.72 -16.03 9.65
C ASN A 82 -11.72 -14.88 9.87
N PRO A 83 -12.40 -14.83 11.04
CA PRO A 83 -13.40 -13.80 11.33
C PRO A 83 -12.80 -12.39 11.51
N ALA A 84 -11.46 -12.28 11.66
CA ALA A 84 -10.79 -11.00 11.77
C ALA A 84 -10.54 -10.33 10.40
N ILE A 85 -10.82 -11.03 9.28
CA ILE A 85 -10.64 -10.49 7.93
C ILE A 85 -12.01 -10.24 7.29
N THR A 86 -12.23 -9.00 6.86
CA THR A 86 -13.39 -8.61 6.06
C THR A 86 -12.94 -8.22 4.66
N ILE A 87 -13.61 -8.72 3.62
CA ILE A 87 -13.26 -8.43 2.22
C ILE A 87 -14.33 -7.52 1.62
N VAL A 88 -13.89 -6.39 1.06
CA VAL A 88 -14.71 -5.41 0.33
C VAL A 88 -14.33 -5.47 -1.14
N PRO A 89 -15.16 -6.05 -2.03
CA PRO A 89 -14.85 -6.23 -3.45
C PRO A 89 -15.14 -4.94 -4.25
N LYS A 90 -14.48 -3.84 -3.89
CA LYS A 90 -14.61 -2.52 -4.51
C LYS A 90 -13.25 -1.85 -4.61
N GLY A 91 -13.11 -0.90 -5.54
CA GLY A 91 -12.04 0.07 -5.51
C GLY A 91 -12.37 1.23 -4.58
N LEU A 92 -11.39 2.12 -4.37
CA LEU A 92 -11.60 3.39 -3.67
C LEU A 92 -11.34 4.57 -4.60
N SER A 93 -12.08 5.67 -4.38
CA SER A 93 -11.97 6.93 -5.10
C SER A 93 -12.39 8.10 -4.20
N ASP A 94 -12.44 9.29 -4.76
CA ASP A 94 -12.93 10.52 -4.10
C ASP A 94 -14.46 10.54 -3.91
N LYS A 95 -15.20 9.69 -4.64
CA LYS A 95 -16.66 9.56 -4.59
C LYS A 95 -17.10 8.16 -4.96
N GLU A 96 -18.35 7.81 -4.62
CA GLU A 96 -18.97 6.57 -5.10
C GLU A 96 -19.24 6.60 -6.60
N GLY A 97 -19.17 5.44 -7.22
CA GLY A 97 -19.46 5.29 -8.65
C GLY A 97 -18.87 4.01 -9.22
N SER A 98 -18.52 4.07 -10.50
CA SER A 98 -17.86 2.99 -11.22
C SER A 98 -16.73 3.56 -12.05
N ILE A 99 -15.60 2.84 -12.09
CA ILE A 99 -14.38 3.23 -12.81
C ILE A 99 -13.87 2.02 -13.60
N THR A 100 -13.17 2.27 -14.71
CA THR A 100 -12.50 1.23 -15.46
C THR A 100 -11.23 0.80 -14.73
N LEU A 101 -11.11 -0.49 -14.43
CA LEU A 101 -9.91 -1.14 -13.93
C LEU A 101 -9.20 -1.81 -15.10
N TYR A 102 -7.95 -1.45 -15.33
CA TYR A 102 -7.08 -2.07 -16.33
C TYR A 102 -6.28 -3.19 -15.67
N THR A 103 -6.21 -4.32 -16.36
CA THR A 103 -5.50 -5.52 -15.87
C THR A 103 -4.66 -6.12 -16.98
N SER A 104 -3.66 -6.91 -16.61
CA SER A 104 -2.90 -7.75 -17.52
C SER A 104 -3.22 -9.21 -17.26
N GLU A 105 -3.52 -9.97 -18.32
CA GLU A 105 -3.71 -11.42 -18.21
C GLU A 105 -2.42 -12.16 -17.86
N GLU A 106 -1.27 -11.59 -18.26
CA GLU A 106 0.06 -12.15 -17.98
C GLU A 106 0.49 -11.95 -16.53
N SER A 107 -0.01 -10.89 -15.87
CA SER A 107 0.29 -10.58 -14.48
C SER A 107 -0.98 -10.26 -13.71
N SER A 108 -1.46 -11.22 -12.94
CA SER A 108 -2.62 -11.01 -12.06
C SER A 108 -2.34 -10.10 -10.86
N VAL A 109 -1.12 -9.59 -10.75
CA VAL A 109 -0.64 -8.79 -9.62
C VAL A 109 -0.71 -7.29 -9.93
N ILE A 110 -0.66 -6.93 -11.23
CA ILE A 110 -0.62 -5.53 -11.66
C ILE A 110 -2.01 -5.15 -12.19
N ALA A 111 -2.64 -4.21 -11.53
CA ALA A 111 -3.89 -3.60 -11.97
C ALA A 111 -3.94 -2.14 -11.55
N THR A 112 -4.48 -1.28 -12.40
CA THR A 112 -4.61 0.14 -12.11
C THR A 112 -5.93 0.71 -12.58
N MET A 113 -6.45 1.70 -11.88
CA MET A 113 -7.57 2.55 -12.31
C MET A 113 -7.06 3.87 -12.92
N SER A 114 -5.75 4.07 -13.01
CA SER A 114 -5.11 5.28 -13.52
C SER A 114 -4.72 5.12 -14.98
N ASP A 115 -5.33 5.90 -15.89
CA ASP A 115 -4.91 5.98 -17.28
C ASP A 115 -3.45 6.42 -17.40
N LYS A 116 -3.05 7.41 -16.58
CA LYS A 116 -1.67 7.93 -16.56
C LYS A 116 -0.66 6.85 -16.17
N TRP A 117 -0.95 6.05 -15.16
CA TRP A 117 -0.09 4.93 -14.74
C TRP A 117 0.03 3.87 -15.84
N LYS A 118 -1.09 3.53 -16.49
CA LYS A 118 -1.13 2.60 -17.61
C LYS A 118 -0.28 3.06 -18.79
N ASP A 119 -0.37 4.35 -19.15
CA ASP A 119 0.22 4.90 -20.37
C ASP A 119 1.66 5.42 -20.17
N GLU A 120 2.03 5.86 -18.97
CA GLU A 120 3.31 6.53 -18.66
C GLU A 120 4.09 5.86 -17.51
N GLY A 121 3.51 4.88 -16.81
CA GLY A 121 4.14 4.24 -15.64
C GLY A 121 5.26 3.27 -16.02
N ARG A 122 6.03 2.83 -15.02
CA ARG A 122 7.19 1.92 -15.16
C ARG A 122 6.91 0.60 -15.83
N PHE A 123 5.67 0.20 -15.93
CA PHE A 123 5.24 -1.02 -16.60
C PHE A 123 4.82 -0.79 -18.07
N THR A 124 4.84 0.46 -18.55
CA THR A 124 4.53 0.81 -19.94
C THR A 124 5.52 0.13 -20.89
N GLY A 125 5.00 -0.54 -21.92
CA GLY A 125 5.81 -1.30 -22.89
C GLY A 125 6.26 -2.70 -22.44
N ASN A 126 6.16 -3.02 -21.14
CA ASN A 126 6.47 -4.36 -20.61
C ASN A 126 5.22 -5.11 -20.11
N THR A 127 4.09 -4.42 -20.00
CA THR A 127 2.81 -4.99 -19.56
C THR A 127 1.78 -4.79 -20.68
N ASN A 128 1.21 -5.88 -21.13
CA ASN A 128 0.07 -5.84 -22.05
C ASN A 128 -1.20 -5.58 -21.23
N TRP A 129 -1.69 -4.35 -21.24
CA TRP A 129 -2.99 -3.97 -20.66
C TRP A 129 -4.13 -4.43 -21.58
N ASN A 130 -4.29 -5.75 -21.71
CA ASN A 130 -5.16 -6.37 -22.68
C ASN A 130 -6.56 -6.68 -22.15
N SER A 131 -6.82 -6.34 -20.89
CA SER A 131 -8.12 -6.53 -20.27
C SER A 131 -8.53 -5.31 -19.44
N SER A 132 -9.82 -5.01 -19.46
CA SER A 132 -10.39 -3.98 -18.62
C SER A 132 -11.78 -4.39 -18.14
N LYS A 133 -12.14 -3.98 -16.94
CA LYS A 133 -13.44 -4.25 -16.33
C LYS A 133 -13.93 -3.02 -15.59
N VAL A 134 -15.21 -2.71 -15.71
CA VAL A 134 -15.83 -1.68 -14.86
C VAL A 134 -16.02 -2.26 -13.47
N VAL A 135 -15.51 -1.56 -12.47
CA VAL A 135 -15.60 -1.94 -11.06
C VAL A 135 -16.29 -0.84 -10.27
N GLU A 136 -17.02 -1.24 -9.23
CA GLU A 136 -17.59 -0.29 -8.28
C GLU A 136 -16.49 0.33 -7.42
N VAL A 137 -16.63 1.62 -7.12
CA VAL A 137 -15.77 2.35 -6.20
C VAL A 137 -16.59 2.99 -5.08
N THR A 138 -15.96 3.15 -3.92
CA THR A 138 -16.50 3.85 -2.76
C THR A 138 -15.42 4.77 -2.19
N THR A 139 -15.64 5.38 -1.02
CA THR A 139 -14.66 6.28 -0.38
C THR A 139 -14.16 5.72 0.95
N LEU A 140 -13.00 6.21 1.40
CA LEU A 140 -12.50 5.91 2.75
C LEU A 140 -13.50 6.35 3.83
N ASP A 141 -14.14 7.50 3.68
CA ASP A 141 -15.11 8.01 4.65
C ASP A 141 -16.33 7.10 4.81
N ILE A 142 -16.81 6.51 3.71
CA ILE A 142 -17.93 5.55 3.75
C ILE A 142 -17.50 4.27 4.46
N LEU A 143 -16.29 3.78 4.17
CA LEU A 143 -15.77 2.60 4.86
C LEU A 143 -15.54 2.85 6.35
N ILE A 144 -15.05 4.03 6.73
CA ILE A 144 -14.92 4.44 8.14
C ILE A 144 -16.29 4.48 8.83
N SER A 145 -17.30 5.01 8.16
CA SER A 145 -18.67 5.03 8.70
C SER A 145 -19.24 3.63 8.92
N LYS A 146 -18.85 2.67 8.08
CA LYS A 146 -19.32 1.28 8.13
C LYS A 146 -18.57 0.41 9.14
N PHE A 147 -17.24 0.53 9.21
CA PHE A 147 -16.37 -0.38 9.95
C PHE A 147 -15.73 0.25 11.18
N GLY A 148 -15.77 1.56 11.31
CA GLY A 148 -15.07 2.34 12.32
C GLY A 148 -13.78 2.96 11.79
N LEU A 149 -13.19 3.86 12.57
CA LEU A 149 -11.92 4.52 12.23
C LEU A 149 -10.76 3.54 12.39
N PRO A 150 -9.98 3.25 11.34
CA PRO A 150 -8.83 2.36 11.46
C PRO A 150 -7.67 3.06 12.19
N GLN A 151 -6.86 2.28 12.91
CA GLN A 151 -5.61 2.72 13.51
C GLN A 151 -4.52 2.92 12.45
N PHE A 152 -4.53 2.10 11.42
CA PHE A 152 -3.59 2.11 10.31
C PHE A 152 -4.31 1.86 8.98
N CYS A 153 -3.92 2.58 7.93
CA CYS A 153 -4.41 2.38 6.58
C CYS A 153 -3.23 2.28 5.61
N LYS A 154 -3.06 1.13 4.96
CA LYS A 154 -2.15 0.97 3.81
C LYS A 154 -2.91 1.25 2.53
N ILE A 155 -2.36 2.08 1.66
CA ILE A 155 -2.90 2.38 0.34
C ILE A 155 -1.84 2.02 -0.71
N ASP A 156 -2.19 1.10 -1.60
CA ASP A 156 -1.29 0.56 -2.64
C ASP A 156 -2.15 0.20 -3.86
N VAL A 157 -2.40 1.19 -4.70
CA VAL A 157 -3.42 1.12 -5.76
C VAL A 157 -2.88 1.54 -7.13
N GLU A 158 -1.55 1.44 -7.28
CA GLU A 158 -0.87 1.58 -8.56
C GLU A 158 -1.22 2.89 -9.29
N GLY A 159 -0.95 4.03 -8.62
CA GLY A 159 -1.09 5.38 -9.17
C GLY A 159 -2.48 6.00 -8.99
N PHE A 160 -3.33 5.44 -8.11
CA PHE A 160 -4.65 6.00 -7.80
C PHE A 160 -4.75 6.53 -6.36
N GLU A 161 -3.63 6.56 -5.61
CA GLU A 161 -3.52 6.96 -4.20
C GLU A 161 -4.12 8.33 -3.94
N LYS A 162 -3.88 9.28 -4.84
CA LYS A 162 -4.37 10.66 -4.74
C LYS A 162 -5.90 10.73 -4.69
N LEU A 163 -6.59 9.96 -5.52
CA LEU A 163 -8.05 9.93 -5.53
C LEU A 163 -8.61 9.18 -4.32
N VAL A 164 -7.95 8.11 -3.87
CA VAL A 164 -8.31 7.42 -2.63
C VAL A 164 -8.22 8.38 -1.43
N ILE A 165 -7.12 9.13 -1.31
CA ILE A 165 -6.89 10.08 -0.22
C ILE A 165 -7.84 11.29 -0.33
N ALA A 166 -8.21 11.72 -1.53
CA ALA A 166 -9.20 12.79 -1.72
C ALA A 166 -10.60 12.42 -1.18
N GLY A 167 -10.92 11.11 -1.10
CA GLY A 167 -12.15 10.58 -0.47
C GLY A 167 -12.08 10.42 1.05
N LEU A 168 -11.10 11.06 1.72
CA LEU A 168 -10.89 10.97 3.16
C LEU A 168 -10.98 12.36 3.82
N SER A 169 -11.94 12.55 4.71
CA SER A 169 -12.07 13.74 5.57
C SER A 169 -11.65 13.50 7.03
N LYS A 170 -11.43 12.24 7.41
CA LYS A 170 -11.12 11.85 8.78
C LYS A 170 -9.62 11.71 9.01
N LYS A 171 -9.18 11.92 10.25
CA LYS A 171 -7.79 11.67 10.66
C LYS A 171 -7.62 10.20 11.01
N ILE A 172 -7.11 9.38 10.10
CA ILE A 172 -6.62 8.05 10.43
C ILE A 172 -5.24 8.23 11.09
N PRO A 173 -4.98 7.70 12.29
CA PRO A 173 -3.73 7.98 13.03
C PRO A 173 -2.48 7.79 12.18
N VAL A 174 -2.38 6.69 11.44
CA VAL A 174 -1.26 6.45 10.53
C VAL A 174 -1.76 5.95 9.17
N ILE A 175 -1.28 6.59 8.11
CA ILE A 175 -1.53 6.19 6.73
C ILE A 175 -0.20 5.89 6.06
N SER A 176 -0.09 4.77 5.34
CA SER A 176 0.99 4.57 4.38
C SER A 176 0.44 4.49 2.97
N PHE A 177 1.18 5.05 2.02
CA PHE A 177 0.85 4.95 0.61
C PHE A 177 2.10 4.83 -0.25
N GLU A 178 1.98 4.13 -1.38
CA GLU A 178 3.08 3.95 -2.31
C GLU A 178 3.41 5.26 -3.04
N PHE A 179 4.69 5.49 -3.33
CA PHE A 179 5.18 6.52 -4.22
C PHE A 179 6.16 5.95 -5.24
N THR A 180 6.18 6.55 -6.41
CA THR A 180 7.19 6.32 -7.44
C THR A 180 7.72 7.64 -7.94
N MET A 181 9.00 7.69 -8.34
CA MET A 181 9.61 8.93 -8.79
C MET A 181 9.00 9.47 -10.08
N GLU A 182 8.46 8.58 -10.93
CA GLU A 182 7.78 8.97 -12.17
C GLU A 182 6.55 9.84 -11.89
N PHE A 183 5.89 9.62 -10.75
CA PHE A 183 4.67 10.33 -10.35
C PHE A 183 4.80 10.97 -8.96
N PHE A 184 6.01 11.39 -8.59
CA PHE A 184 6.27 11.91 -7.25
C PHE A 184 5.42 13.15 -6.90
N ASP A 185 5.04 13.97 -7.88
CA ASP A 185 4.14 15.11 -7.65
C ASP A 185 2.74 14.68 -7.17
N ASP A 186 2.28 13.48 -7.54
CA ASP A 186 1.05 12.91 -7.00
C ASP A 186 1.23 12.51 -5.53
N ALA A 187 2.38 11.96 -5.15
CA ALA A 187 2.72 11.67 -3.75
C ALA A 187 2.80 12.95 -2.89
N VAL A 188 3.41 14.02 -3.43
CA VAL A 188 3.41 15.35 -2.78
C VAL A 188 1.97 15.86 -2.58
N THR A 189 1.11 15.65 -3.57
CA THR A 189 -0.31 16.03 -3.48
C THR A 189 -1.03 15.22 -2.39
N CYS A 190 -0.75 13.91 -2.27
CA CYS A 190 -1.26 13.06 -1.20
C CYS A 190 -0.91 13.61 0.20
N ILE A 191 0.35 13.98 0.42
CA ILE A 191 0.78 14.59 1.69
C ILE A 191 0.00 15.89 1.96
N LYS A 192 -0.11 16.78 0.95
CA LYS A 192 -0.84 18.04 1.08
C LYS A 192 -2.33 17.85 1.38
N LEU A 193 -2.96 16.84 0.80
CA LEU A 193 -4.35 16.50 1.10
C LEU A 193 -4.50 16.06 2.56
N LEU A 194 -3.59 15.22 3.07
CA LEU A 194 -3.60 14.78 4.46
C LEU A 194 -3.32 15.94 5.43
N GLN A 195 -2.44 16.88 5.08
CA GLN A 195 -2.16 18.08 5.88
C GLN A 195 -3.39 18.99 6.05
N LYS A 196 -4.38 18.96 5.12
CA LYS A 196 -5.63 19.71 5.30
C LYS A 196 -6.43 19.23 6.52
N ASN A 197 -6.29 17.98 6.89
CA ASN A 197 -7.01 17.40 8.02
C ASN A 197 -6.28 17.61 9.37
N GLY A 198 -4.99 18.01 9.38
CA GLY A 198 -4.23 18.28 10.60
C GLY A 198 -2.73 18.30 10.39
N LYS A 199 -1.99 18.54 11.47
CA LYS A 199 -0.52 18.50 11.45
C LYS A 199 -0.05 17.05 11.25
N VAL A 200 0.95 16.86 10.41
CA VAL A 200 1.53 15.55 10.13
C VAL A 200 3.04 15.57 10.27
N LYS A 201 3.60 14.43 10.65
CA LYS A 201 5.00 14.07 10.47
C LYS A 201 5.08 12.86 9.54
N VAL A 202 6.18 12.75 8.81
CA VAL A 202 6.32 11.80 7.72
C VAL A 202 7.64 11.04 7.85
N ASN A 203 7.63 9.77 7.47
CA ASN A 203 8.83 8.98 7.23
C ASN A 203 8.59 8.14 5.97
N TYR A 204 9.61 7.49 5.45
CA TYR A 204 9.46 6.65 4.27
C TYR A 204 10.37 5.43 4.33
N SER A 205 10.00 4.39 3.60
CA SER A 205 10.83 3.22 3.35
C SER A 205 10.98 3.01 1.86
N LEU A 206 12.17 2.56 1.42
CA LEU A 206 12.48 2.37 0.00
C LEU A 206 12.28 0.92 -0.41
N GLY A 207 11.57 0.72 -1.51
CA GLY A 207 11.24 -0.59 -2.05
C GLY A 207 10.64 -1.50 -0.96
N GLU A 208 10.95 -2.78 -1.02
CA GLU A 208 10.56 -3.78 -0.02
C GLU A 208 11.53 -3.87 1.18
N SER A 209 12.26 -2.79 1.51
CA SER A 209 13.25 -2.84 2.60
C SER A 209 12.61 -3.05 3.97
N MET A 210 11.36 -2.57 4.16
CA MET A 210 10.66 -2.55 5.44
C MET A 210 11.48 -1.92 6.57
N LEU A 211 12.22 -0.88 6.22
CA LEU A 211 13.06 -0.08 7.13
C LEU A 211 12.81 1.40 6.84
N PHE A 212 12.55 2.18 7.89
CA PHE A 212 12.50 3.62 7.76
C PHE A 212 13.85 4.19 7.34
N THR A 213 13.83 5.20 6.48
CA THR A 213 15.02 5.93 6.05
C THR A 213 15.50 6.87 7.14
N ASN A 214 14.59 7.50 7.87
CA ASN A 214 14.92 8.37 8.99
C ASN A 214 14.68 7.65 10.32
N ALA A 215 15.50 7.97 11.35
CA ALA A 215 15.33 7.43 12.70
C ALA A 215 13.98 7.85 13.31
N ASP A 216 13.58 9.10 13.05
CA ASP A 216 12.34 9.71 13.55
C ASP A 216 11.46 10.14 12.37
N PHE A 217 10.18 10.41 12.67
CA PHE A 217 9.28 11.08 11.73
C PHE A 217 9.65 12.57 11.64
N ILE A 218 9.89 13.06 10.44
CA ILE A 218 10.33 14.42 10.10
C ILE A 218 9.18 15.27 9.56
N SER A 219 9.44 16.53 9.22
CA SER A 219 8.44 17.38 8.55
C SER A 219 8.12 16.85 7.15
N ALA A 220 6.95 17.19 6.64
CA ALA A 220 6.56 16.83 5.28
C ALA A 220 7.49 17.46 4.23
N GLU A 221 7.88 18.71 4.46
CA GLU A 221 8.76 19.48 3.59
C GLU A 221 10.14 18.82 3.49
N GLU A 222 10.73 18.47 4.62
CA GLU A 222 12.04 17.81 4.69
C GLU A 222 12.00 16.43 4.01
N CYS A 223 10.94 15.65 4.23
CA CYS A 223 10.77 14.35 3.58
C CYS A 223 10.68 14.47 2.05
N ILE A 224 9.91 15.45 1.56
CA ILE A 224 9.76 15.73 0.13
C ILE A 224 11.11 16.11 -0.48
N GLU A 225 11.89 16.96 0.17
CA GLU A 225 13.23 17.35 -0.29
C GLU A 225 14.18 16.16 -0.34
N GLN A 226 14.23 15.34 0.73
CA GLN A 226 15.07 14.14 0.77
C GLN A 226 14.78 13.16 -0.36
N ILE A 227 13.50 12.96 -0.70
CA ILE A 227 13.11 12.05 -1.80
C ILE A 227 13.45 12.69 -3.15
N LYS A 228 13.20 14.00 -3.35
CA LYS A 228 13.52 14.72 -4.59
C LYS A 228 15.01 14.77 -4.90
N ASP A 229 15.84 14.87 -3.88
CA ASP A 229 17.31 14.92 -4.03
C ASP A 229 17.90 13.56 -4.45
N ASN A 230 17.11 12.50 -4.43
CA ASN A 230 17.56 11.19 -4.88
C ASN A 230 17.70 11.16 -6.40
N LYS A 231 18.86 10.68 -6.87
CA LYS A 231 19.19 10.63 -8.31
C LYS A 231 18.59 9.45 -9.04
N ASP A 232 18.05 8.47 -8.31
CA ASP A 232 17.42 7.29 -8.90
C ASP A 232 16.01 7.63 -9.39
N LYS A 233 15.86 7.74 -10.69
CA LYS A 233 14.58 8.05 -11.35
C LYS A 233 13.55 6.92 -11.26
N LEU A 234 13.97 5.71 -10.91
CA LEU A 234 13.13 4.54 -10.72
C LEU A 234 12.89 4.24 -9.24
N LEU A 235 13.31 5.16 -8.35
CA LEU A 235 13.07 5.04 -6.92
C LEU A 235 11.58 4.89 -6.63
N TRP A 236 11.25 4.01 -5.70
CA TRP A 236 9.90 3.78 -5.22
C TRP A 236 9.93 3.33 -3.76
N GLY A 237 8.79 3.37 -3.14
CA GLY A 237 8.65 2.95 -1.76
C GLY A 237 7.33 3.38 -1.14
N ASP A 238 7.24 3.30 0.17
CA ASP A 238 6.08 3.71 0.95
C ASP A 238 6.39 4.97 1.76
N ILE A 239 5.53 5.96 1.67
CA ILE A 239 5.48 7.11 2.57
C ILE A 239 4.52 6.78 3.71
N TYR A 240 4.94 7.05 4.95
CA TYR A 240 4.17 6.89 6.18
C TYR A 240 3.87 8.26 6.76
N VAL A 241 2.59 8.57 6.91
CA VAL A 241 2.10 9.84 7.46
C VAL A 241 1.47 9.56 8.81
N ASN A 242 1.99 10.25 9.85
CA ASN A 242 1.50 10.16 11.21
C ASN A 242 0.92 11.51 11.61
N TYR A 243 -0.35 11.56 12.03
CA TYR A 243 -0.94 12.75 12.60
C TYR A 243 -0.36 13.02 13.99
N VAL A 244 -0.01 14.26 14.22
CA VAL A 244 0.49 14.77 15.53
C VAL A 244 -0.44 15.86 16.04
N ASP A 245 -0.52 15.98 17.37
CA ASP A 245 -1.33 16.99 18.05
C ASP A 245 -0.80 18.42 17.83
#